data_680cc42e765e24d94d3842728fe7c905
#
_entry.id   680cc42e765e24d94d3842728fe7c905
#
_cell.length_a   1.000
_cell.length_b   1.000
_cell.length_c   1.000
_cell.angle_alpha   90.00
_cell.angle_beta   90.00
_cell.angle_gamma   90.00
#
_symmetry.space_group_name_H-M   'P 1'
#
loop_
_entity.id
_entity.type
_entity.pdbx_description
1 polymer ?
#
loop_
_entity_poly.entity_id
_entity_poly.type
_entity_poly.pdbx_seq_one_letter_code
_entity_poly.pdbx_strand_id
1 'polypeptide(L)'
;MQNLQPFHTFSLPAKAKKIIEIHSIPALQQAWQDCLAEQLPVLFLGQGSNVLFVEDFDGAVLLNRLLGIEHREDADFHYLHVNGGEVWHDLVRWSIEQGYYGLENLALIPGCAGSAPIQNIGAYGVEFKDVCDYVEVMNLHSGELFRLTNAECEFGYRESVFKHQYAQGYVITAVGLKLAKAWKPVLKYGNLANLDKSAVTSADIFAEICAVRQSKLPDPKELGNAGSFFKNPVIPAQ
;
A
#
# COMPACT_ATOMS: atom_id res chain seq x y z
N MET A 1 -7.92 26.96 6.27
CA MET A 1 -8.03 25.51 6.07
C MET A 1 -7.99 25.18 4.58
N GLN A 2 -7.32 24.07 4.21
CA GLN A 2 -7.10 23.61 2.84
C GLN A 2 -8.03 22.44 2.53
N ASN A 3 -8.45 22.27 1.27
CA ASN A 3 -9.40 21.24 0.85
C ASN A 3 -8.76 19.84 0.81
N LEU A 4 -9.29 18.89 1.59
CA LEU A 4 -8.86 17.49 1.62
C LEU A 4 -9.59 16.57 0.63
N GLN A 5 -10.73 17.00 0.09
CA GLN A 5 -11.57 16.19 -0.79
C GLN A 5 -10.82 15.50 -1.93
N PRO A 6 -9.82 16.11 -2.60
CA PRO A 6 -9.07 15.44 -3.67
C PRO A 6 -8.08 14.36 -3.20
N PHE A 7 -7.84 14.23 -1.89
CA PHE A 7 -6.77 13.42 -1.33
C PHE A 7 -7.25 12.16 -0.60
N HIS A 8 -8.54 11.80 -0.75
CA HIS A 8 -9.08 10.54 -0.24
C HIS A 8 -10.20 10.01 -1.14
N THR A 9 -10.33 8.67 -1.19
CA THR A 9 -11.19 7.99 -2.16
C THR A 9 -12.70 8.06 -1.86
N PHE A 10 -13.11 8.47 -0.67
CA PHE A 10 -14.51 8.79 -0.39
C PHE A 10 -14.95 10.10 -1.06
N SER A 11 -14.00 11.00 -1.36
CA SER A 11 -14.25 12.29 -2.01
C SER A 11 -15.33 13.15 -1.32
N LEU A 12 -15.51 12.98 -0.01
CA LEU A 12 -16.42 13.80 0.80
C LEU A 12 -15.76 15.15 1.12
N PRO A 13 -16.56 16.22 1.26
CA PRO A 13 -16.04 17.52 1.66
C PRO A 13 -15.39 17.45 3.05
N ALA A 14 -14.12 17.75 3.13
CA ALA A 14 -13.37 17.90 4.38
C ALA A 14 -12.19 18.85 4.14
N LYS A 15 -11.71 19.49 5.19
CA LYS A 15 -10.56 20.40 5.16
C LYS A 15 -9.54 20.04 6.23
N ALA A 16 -8.28 20.45 6.04
CA ALA A 16 -7.25 20.42 7.07
C ALA A 16 -6.65 21.81 7.28
N LYS A 17 -6.03 22.07 8.44
CA LYS A 17 -5.28 23.31 8.66
C LYS A 17 -4.16 23.46 7.65
N LYS A 18 -3.40 22.39 7.43
CA LYS A 18 -2.31 22.33 6.47
C LYS A 18 -2.36 21.03 5.67
N ILE A 19 -1.93 21.09 4.42
CA ILE A 19 -1.66 19.92 3.57
C ILE A 19 -0.26 20.12 3.00
N ILE A 20 0.64 19.17 3.23
CA ILE A 20 2.05 19.26 2.83
C ILE A 20 2.42 18.00 2.04
N GLU A 21 2.88 18.17 0.82
CA GLU A 21 3.40 17.06 0.02
C GLU A 21 4.86 16.76 0.39
N ILE A 22 5.13 15.49 0.67
CA ILE A 22 6.43 15.00 1.15
C ILE A 22 7.14 14.24 0.04
N HIS A 23 8.14 14.87 -0.56
CA HIS A 23 8.90 14.32 -1.69
C HIS A 23 10.28 13.75 -1.31
N SER A 24 10.71 13.92 -0.05
CA SER A 24 12.00 13.39 0.43
C SER A 24 11.99 13.16 1.95
N ILE A 25 12.90 12.32 2.43
CA ILE A 25 13.08 12.06 3.87
C ILE A 25 13.44 13.35 4.63
N PRO A 26 14.37 14.21 4.16
CA PRO A 26 14.61 15.50 4.83
C PRO A 26 13.36 16.39 4.89
N ALA A 27 12.53 16.43 3.82
CA ALA A 27 11.29 17.20 3.84
C ALA A 27 10.27 16.63 4.85
N LEU A 28 10.21 15.30 5.01
CA LEU A 28 9.38 14.65 6.03
C LEU A 28 9.81 15.08 7.44
N GLN A 29 11.11 15.01 7.72
CA GLN A 29 11.68 15.41 9.02
C GLN A 29 11.36 16.87 9.33
N GLN A 30 11.60 17.76 8.39
CA GLN A 30 11.34 19.19 8.57
C GLN A 30 9.84 19.45 8.80
N ALA A 31 8.96 18.89 7.96
CA ALA A 31 7.51 19.07 8.12
C ALA A 31 7.00 18.54 9.47
N TRP A 32 7.54 17.42 9.94
CA TRP A 32 7.21 16.88 11.27
C TRP A 32 7.64 17.85 12.40
N GLN A 33 8.89 18.36 12.34
CA GLN A 33 9.41 19.31 13.34
C GLN A 33 8.59 20.61 13.37
N ASP A 34 8.24 21.13 12.19
CA ASP A 34 7.41 22.34 12.07
C ASP A 34 6.02 22.13 12.70
N CYS A 35 5.40 20.97 12.44
CA CYS A 35 4.11 20.64 13.03
C CYS A 35 4.19 20.47 14.55
N LEU A 36 5.27 19.87 15.08
CA LEU A 36 5.49 19.77 16.52
C LEU A 36 5.65 21.15 17.17
N ALA A 37 6.43 22.04 16.57
CA ALA A 37 6.62 23.41 17.06
C ALA A 37 5.31 24.19 17.09
N GLU A 38 4.42 23.95 16.13
CA GLU A 38 3.08 24.56 16.07
C GLU A 38 2.02 23.79 16.88
N GLN A 39 2.40 22.70 17.54
CA GLN A 39 1.48 21.81 18.30
C GLN A 39 0.31 21.30 17.46
N LEU A 40 0.54 21.06 16.18
CA LEU A 40 -0.46 20.52 15.28
C LEU A 40 -0.50 18.98 15.33
N PRO A 41 -1.69 18.38 15.47
CA PRO A 41 -1.87 16.97 15.16
C PRO A 41 -1.44 16.66 13.73
N VAL A 42 -0.78 15.52 13.53
CA VAL A 42 -0.30 15.12 12.20
C VAL A 42 -0.96 13.83 11.75
N LEU A 43 -1.46 13.82 10.53
CA LEU A 43 -1.89 12.63 9.81
C LEU A 43 -0.98 12.42 8.60
N PHE A 44 -0.28 11.27 8.54
CA PHE A 44 0.47 10.87 7.35
C PHE A 44 -0.43 10.06 6.43
N LEU A 45 -0.61 10.53 5.19
CA LEU A 45 -1.59 10.00 4.26
C LEU A 45 -0.93 9.60 2.93
N GLY A 46 -1.22 8.37 2.47
CA GLY A 46 -0.91 7.95 1.11
C GLY A 46 -1.95 8.48 0.12
N GLN A 47 -2.71 7.56 -0.48
CA GLN A 47 -3.82 7.93 -1.39
C GLN A 47 -5.16 8.17 -0.67
N GLY A 48 -5.20 8.09 0.66
CA GLY A 48 -6.45 8.24 1.41
C GLY A 48 -7.51 7.19 1.07
N SER A 49 -7.09 6.00 0.63
CA SER A 49 -8.01 4.95 0.17
C SER A 49 -8.65 4.12 1.29
N ASN A 50 -8.24 4.35 2.54
CA ASN A 50 -8.79 3.67 3.72
C ASN A 50 -8.99 4.65 4.88
N VAL A 51 -9.40 5.87 4.58
CA VAL A 51 -9.64 6.95 5.56
C VAL A 51 -10.98 7.60 5.28
N LEU A 52 -11.78 7.79 6.32
CA LEU A 52 -13.02 8.56 6.28
C LEU A 52 -12.86 9.81 7.17
N PHE A 53 -12.93 10.98 6.56
CA PHE A 53 -13.03 12.23 7.31
C PHE A 53 -14.51 12.50 7.61
N VAL A 54 -14.89 12.41 8.88
CA VAL A 54 -16.27 12.70 9.35
C VAL A 54 -16.45 14.16 9.70
N GLU A 55 -15.36 14.92 9.83
CA GLU A 55 -15.28 16.34 10.11
C GLU A 55 -13.97 16.92 9.55
N ASP A 56 -13.82 18.22 9.60
CA ASP A 56 -12.58 18.91 9.26
C ASP A 56 -11.45 18.49 10.21
N PHE A 57 -10.24 18.28 9.69
CA PHE A 57 -9.09 17.90 10.50
C PHE A 57 -8.32 19.13 11.00
N ASP A 58 -8.35 19.37 12.30
CA ASP A 58 -7.69 20.51 12.94
C ASP A 58 -6.16 20.32 13.08
N GLY A 59 -5.50 19.82 12.05
CA GLY A 59 -4.09 19.47 12.04
C GLY A 59 -3.46 19.56 10.64
N ALA A 60 -2.27 19.00 10.51
CA ALA A 60 -1.52 18.91 9.27
C ALA A 60 -1.64 17.51 8.67
N VAL A 61 -1.99 17.45 7.39
CA VAL A 61 -1.93 16.22 6.59
C VAL A 61 -0.65 16.22 5.78
N LEU A 62 0.24 15.25 6.03
CA LEU A 62 1.46 15.04 5.27
C LEU A 62 1.17 13.99 4.19
N LEU A 63 1.18 14.39 2.92
CA LEU A 63 0.90 13.51 1.80
C LEU A 63 2.19 12.79 1.38
N ASN A 64 2.19 11.46 1.41
CA ASN A 64 3.33 10.68 0.96
C ASN A 64 3.49 10.78 -0.57
N ARG A 65 4.57 11.42 -0.99
CA ARG A 65 5.02 11.55 -2.39
C ARG A 65 6.49 11.10 -2.53
N LEU A 66 6.93 10.21 -1.63
CA LEU A 66 8.23 9.57 -1.75
C LEU A 66 8.16 8.58 -2.91
N LEU A 67 8.67 8.97 -4.08
CA LEU A 67 8.65 8.18 -5.30
C LEU A 67 10.03 7.62 -5.62
N GLY A 68 10.05 6.52 -6.36
CA GLY A 68 11.24 5.85 -6.86
C GLY A 68 11.22 4.35 -6.61
N ILE A 69 11.71 3.61 -7.59
CA ILE A 69 11.85 2.16 -7.55
C ILE A 69 13.28 1.82 -7.93
N GLU A 70 13.99 1.11 -7.06
CA GLU A 70 15.31 0.57 -7.35
C GLU A 70 15.20 -0.94 -7.53
N HIS A 71 15.92 -1.48 -8.49
CA HIS A 71 15.95 -2.92 -8.77
C HIS A 71 17.36 -3.48 -8.62
N ARG A 72 17.46 -4.63 -8.00
CA ARG A 72 18.62 -5.51 -8.01
C ARG A 72 18.16 -6.95 -8.18
N GLU A 73 19.04 -7.83 -8.59
CA GLU A 73 18.73 -9.25 -8.76
C GLU A 73 19.91 -10.16 -8.38
N ASP A 74 19.59 -11.40 -8.11
CA ASP A 74 20.54 -12.50 -8.04
C ASP A 74 20.12 -13.64 -9.01
N ALA A 75 20.64 -14.85 -8.81
CA ALA A 75 20.31 -15.99 -9.67
C ALA A 75 18.82 -16.36 -9.62
N ASP A 76 18.18 -16.20 -8.47
CA ASP A 76 16.85 -16.76 -8.18
C ASP A 76 15.76 -15.71 -8.05
N PHE A 77 16.10 -14.46 -7.71
CA PHE A 77 15.14 -13.43 -7.33
C PHE A 77 15.43 -12.07 -7.96
N HIS A 78 14.35 -11.33 -8.21
CA HIS A 78 14.34 -9.88 -8.34
C HIS A 78 14.03 -9.25 -6.99
N TYR A 79 14.76 -8.20 -6.61
CA TYR A 79 14.54 -7.42 -5.40
C TYR A 79 14.22 -5.98 -5.79
N LEU A 80 13.11 -5.47 -5.31
CA LEU A 80 12.69 -4.11 -5.54
C LEU A 80 12.72 -3.34 -4.22
N HIS A 81 13.40 -2.19 -4.18
CA HIS A 81 13.20 -1.18 -3.16
C HIS A 81 12.22 -0.16 -3.73
N VAL A 82 11.06 -0.04 -3.11
CA VAL A 82 9.95 0.79 -3.61
C VAL A 82 9.63 1.84 -2.57
N ASN A 83 9.79 3.10 -2.90
CA ASN A 83 9.46 4.20 -2.03
C ASN A 83 7.95 4.24 -1.73
N GLY A 84 7.61 4.66 -0.51
CA GLY A 84 6.28 4.48 0.07
C GLY A 84 5.14 5.25 -0.61
N GLY A 85 5.45 6.27 -1.41
CA GLY A 85 4.48 7.05 -2.18
C GLY A 85 4.07 6.43 -3.52
N GLU A 86 4.79 5.41 -4.01
CA GLU A 86 4.44 4.75 -5.27
C GLU A 86 3.03 4.17 -5.23
N VAL A 87 2.24 4.44 -6.27
CA VAL A 87 0.87 3.92 -6.40
C VAL A 87 0.92 2.41 -6.56
N TRP A 88 0.25 1.66 -5.66
CA TRP A 88 0.34 0.20 -5.66
C TRP A 88 -0.04 -0.45 -6.99
N HIS A 89 -1.14 -0.02 -7.61
CA HIS A 89 -1.58 -0.58 -8.89
C HIS A 89 -0.60 -0.30 -10.03
N ASP A 90 -0.02 0.90 -10.05
CA ASP A 90 0.96 1.28 -11.06
C ASP A 90 2.27 0.49 -10.88
N LEU A 91 2.69 0.24 -9.62
CA LEU A 91 3.80 -0.65 -9.30
C LEU A 91 3.56 -2.08 -9.83
N VAL A 92 2.35 -2.63 -9.62
CA VAL A 92 1.99 -3.98 -10.11
C VAL A 92 2.09 -4.03 -11.64
N ARG A 93 1.52 -3.05 -12.34
CA ARG A 93 1.59 -2.98 -13.81
C ARG A 93 3.04 -2.85 -14.28
N TRP A 94 3.79 -1.91 -13.70
CA TRP A 94 5.20 -1.70 -14.01
C TRP A 94 6.03 -2.97 -13.81
N SER A 95 5.84 -3.69 -12.71
CA SER A 95 6.59 -4.92 -12.45
C SER A 95 6.36 -5.99 -13.51
N ILE A 96 5.12 -6.13 -13.99
CA ILE A 96 4.78 -7.07 -15.09
C ILE A 96 5.45 -6.64 -16.40
N GLU A 97 5.42 -5.35 -16.73
CA GLU A 97 6.06 -4.78 -17.95
C GLU A 97 7.59 -4.97 -17.93
N GLN A 98 8.21 -4.98 -16.74
CA GLN A 98 9.63 -5.27 -16.57
C GLN A 98 9.97 -6.78 -16.52
N GLY A 99 8.96 -7.66 -16.48
CA GLY A 99 9.16 -9.10 -16.32
C GLY A 99 9.39 -9.55 -14.87
N TYR A 100 9.07 -8.74 -13.88
CA TYR A 100 9.18 -9.04 -12.45
C TYR A 100 7.83 -9.49 -11.92
N TYR A 101 7.52 -10.78 -12.08
CA TYR A 101 6.21 -11.36 -11.80
C TYR A 101 6.03 -11.75 -10.33
N GLY A 102 4.77 -11.83 -9.88
CA GLY A 102 4.37 -12.24 -8.53
C GLY A 102 3.46 -11.23 -7.81
N LEU A 103 3.24 -10.04 -8.41
CA LEU A 103 2.34 -9.02 -7.87
C LEU A 103 0.97 -8.98 -8.55
N GLU A 104 0.76 -9.69 -9.65
CA GLU A 104 -0.43 -9.63 -10.51
C GLU A 104 -1.74 -9.87 -9.76
N ASN A 105 -1.75 -10.79 -8.77
CA ASN A 105 -2.94 -11.08 -7.95
C ASN A 105 -3.35 -9.90 -7.05
N LEU A 106 -2.46 -8.95 -6.82
CA LEU A 106 -2.68 -7.76 -5.99
C LEU A 106 -3.06 -6.51 -6.82
N ALA A 107 -3.40 -6.70 -8.10
CA ALA A 107 -3.82 -5.63 -9.00
C ALA A 107 -5.07 -4.89 -8.50
N LEU A 108 -5.17 -3.59 -8.80
CA LEU A 108 -6.27 -2.68 -8.43
C LEU A 108 -6.58 -2.62 -6.91
N ILE A 109 -5.68 -3.06 -6.03
CA ILE A 109 -5.82 -2.73 -4.62
C ILE A 109 -5.48 -1.23 -4.46
N PRO A 110 -6.40 -0.42 -3.92
CA PRO A 110 -6.15 1.00 -3.74
C PRO A 110 -5.07 1.28 -2.70
N GLY A 111 -4.36 2.38 -2.85
CA GLY A 111 -3.34 2.84 -1.92
C GLY A 111 -1.95 2.89 -2.55
N CYS A 112 -0.94 3.09 -1.72
CA CYS A 112 0.46 3.18 -2.12
C CYS A 112 1.32 2.09 -1.46
N ALA A 113 2.54 1.93 -1.94
CA ALA A 113 3.48 0.92 -1.44
C ALA A 113 3.68 1.01 0.09
N GLY A 114 3.82 2.22 0.64
CA GLY A 114 3.96 2.42 2.09
C GLY A 114 2.70 2.11 2.91
N SER A 115 1.52 2.02 2.29
CA SER A 115 0.29 1.60 2.99
C SER A 115 0.02 0.10 2.92
N ALA A 116 0.68 -0.61 2.00
CA ALA A 116 0.46 -2.03 1.76
C ALA A 116 0.77 -2.93 2.98
N PRO A 117 1.87 -2.70 3.74
CA PRO A 117 2.19 -3.51 4.92
C PRO A 117 1.20 -3.35 6.08
N ILE A 118 0.60 -2.16 6.25
CA ILE A 118 -0.18 -1.81 7.45
C ILE A 118 -1.26 -2.86 7.74
N GLN A 119 -1.99 -3.28 6.72
CA GLN A 119 -3.02 -4.32 6.84
C GLN A 119 -2.69 -5.57 6.02
N ASN A 120 -1.39 -5.79 5.71
CA ASN A 120 -0.99 -6.94 4.92
C ASN A 120 -1.96 -7.13 3.75
N ILE A 121 -2.01 -6.14 2.82
CA ILE A 121 -2.99 -6.19 1.72
C ILE A 121 -2.96 -7.54 1.03
N GLY A 122 -4.13 -8.01 0.60
CA GLY A 122 -4.20 -9.33 -0.03
C GLY A 122 -5.47 -9.50 -0.85
N ALA A 123 -5.33 -10.21 -1.95
CA ALA A 123 -6.42 -10.58 -2.85
C ALA A 123 -6.05 -11.84 -3.64
N TYR A 124 -7.05 -12.60 -4.06
CA TYR A 124 -6.92 -13.74 -4.96
C TYR A 124 -5.82 -14.74 -4.59
N GLY A 125 -5.64 -14.95 -3.27
CA GLY A 125 -4.73 -15.97 -2.73
C GLY A 125 -3.28 -15.54 -2.55
N VAL A 126 -2.97 -14.26 -2.73
CA VAL A 126 -1.67 -13.66 -2.44
C VAL A 126 -1.85 -12.54 -1.41
N GLU A 127 -0.94 -12.44 -0.47
CA GLU A 127 -0.85 -11.35 0.49
C GLU A 127 0.49 -10.61 0.35
N PHE A 128 0.58 -9.37 0.82
CA PHE A 128 1.80 -8.58 0.79
C PHE A 128 2.99 -9.31 1.44
N LYS A 129 2.76 -10.02 2.55
CA LYS A 129 3.79 -10.82 3.24
C LYS A 129 4.46 -11.87 2.36
N ASP A 130 3.75 -12.39 1.33
CA ASP A 130 4.28 -13.45 0.46
C ASP A 130 5.40 -12.95 -0.45
N VAL A 131 5.46 -11.62 -0.65
CA VAL A 131 6.45 -10.95 -1.50
C VAL A 131 7.32 -9.94 -0.75
N CYS A 132 7.05 -9.69 0.52
CA CYS A 132 7.77 -8.75 1.35
C CYS A 132 9.16 -9.30 1.74
N ASP A 133 10.22 -8.54 1.46
CA ASP A 133 11.57 -8.78 1.96
C ASP A 133 11.80 -8.01 3.28
N TYR A 134 11.45 -6.72 3.28
CA TYR A 134 11.52 -5.85 4.45
C TYR A 134 10.54 -4.67 4.34
N VAL A 135 10.32 -3.98 5.44
CA VAL A 135 9.65 -2.68 5.49
C VAL A 135 10.59 -1.66 6.11
N GLU A 136 10.84 -0.55 5.41
CA GLU A 136 11.66 0.55 5.91
C GLU A 136 10.78 1.57 6.63
N VAL A 137 11.18 1.91 7.84
CA VAL A 137 10.41 2.72 8.77
C VAL A 137 11.27 3.87 9.29
N MET A 138 10.67 5.04 9.41
CA MET A 138 11.27 6.19 10.06
C MET A 138 10.59 6.45 11.40
N ASN A 139 11.38 6.53 12.45
CA ASN A 139 10.93 7.10 13.71
C ASN A 139 10.87 8.62 13.57
N LEU A 140 9.69 9.20 13.65
CA LEU A 140 9.47 10.63 13.45
C LEU A 140 10.11 11.51 14.53
N HIS A 141 10.27 10.98 15.74
CA HIS A 141 10.88 11.74 16.86
C HIS A 141 12.40 11.79 16.78
N SER A 142 13.05 10.66 16.48
CA SER A 142 14.52 10.58 16.38
C SER A 142 15.04 10.88 14.97
N GLY A 143 14.22 10.73 13.94
CA GLY A 143 14.63 10.78 12.54
C GLY A 143 15.36 9.50 12.07
N GLU A 144 15.46 8.49 12.91
CA GLU A 144 16.12 7.23 12.60
C GLU A 144 15.35 6.43 11.56
N LEU A 145 16.05 5.96 10.52
CA LEU A 145 15.58 5.00 9.55
C LEU A 145 16.07 3.61 9.90
N PHE A 146 15.17 2.64 9.93
CA PHE A 146 15.51 1.23 10.15
C PHE A 146 14.61 0.33 9.32
N ARG A 147 15.00 -0.94 9.18
CA ARG A 147 14.26 -1.94 8.41
C ARG A 147 13.78 -3.04 9.33
N LEU A 148 12.51 -3.40 9.17
CA LEU A 148 11.91 -4.59 9.76
C LEU A 148 11.89 -5.68 8.69
N THR A 149 12.40 -6.84 9.00
CA THR A 149 12.27 -8.05 8.18
C THR A 149 10.80 -8.47 8.07
N ASN A 150 10.49 -9.32 7.12
CA ASN A 150 9.13 -9.91 6.99
C ASN A 150 8.65 -10.51 8.32
N ALA A 151 9.51 -11.24 9.04
CA ALA A 151 9.16 -11.88 10.31
C ALA A 151 8.86 -10.84 11.41
N GLU A 152 9.64 -9.76 11.50
CA GLU A 152 9.45 -8.68 12.48
C GLU A 152 8.20 -7.85 12.21
N CYS A 153 7.66 -7.88 11.00
CA CYS A 153 6.39 -7.22 10.67
C CYS A 153 5.17 -7.95 11.25
N GLU A 154 5.29 -9.20 11.73
CA GLU A 154 4.23 -10.00 12.35
C GLU A 154 2.93 -10.01 11.53
N PHE A 155 3.06 -10.21 10.21
CA PHE A 155 1.91 -10.18 9.31
C PHE A 155 0.88 -11.27 9.61
N GLY A 156 -0.37 -10.86 9.79
CA GLY A 156 -1.54 -11.71 9.90
C GLY A 156 -2.62 -11.35 8.86
N TYR A 157 -3.79 -11.99 8.95
CA TYR A 157 -4.93 -11.63 8.11
C TYR A 157 -5.43 -10.22 8.42
N ARG A 158 -5.16 -9.27 7.51
CA ARG A 158 -5.43 -7.84 7.69
C ARG A 158 -4.79 -7.28 8.96
N GLU A 159 -3.59 -7.76 9.30
CA GLU A 159 -2.89 -7.45 10.54
C GLU A 159 -1.39 -7.33 10.36
N SER A 160 -0.75 -6.45 11.18
CA SER A 160 0.69 -6.27 11.26
C SER A 160 1.07 -5.46 12.50
N VAL A 161 2.36 -5.38 12.84
CA VAL A 161 2.90 -4.51 13.91
C VAL A 161 2.61 -3.02 13.67
N PHE A 162 2.34 -2.62 12.43
CA PHE A 162 2.04 -1.21 12.07
C PHE A 162 0.67 -0.76 12.57
N LYS A 163 -0.18 -1.66 13.03
CA LYS A 163 -1.45 -1.34 13.73
C LYS A 163 -1.29 -1.26 15.25
N HIS A 164 -0.13 -1.63 15.78
CA HIS A 164 0.16 -1.73 17.22
C HIS A 164 1.41 -0.92 17.59
N GLN A 165 2.56 -1.59 17.70
CA GLN A 165 3.82 -1.01 18.15
C GLN A 165 4.27 0.20 17.33
N TYR A 166 4.04 0.19 16.00
CA TYR A 166 4.44 1.24 15.07
C TYR A 166 3.26 2.07 14.56
N ALA A 167 2.11 2.06 15.27
CA ALA A 167 0.92 2.79 14.84
C ALA A 167 1.04 4.31 15.00
N GLN A 168 1.88 4.78 15.92
CA GLN A 168 2.06 6.20 16.21
C GLN A 168 3.55 6.55 16.31
N GLY A 169 3.91 7.72 15.78
CA GLY A 169 5.30 8.21 15.80
C GLY A 169 6.22 7.56 14.77
N TYR A 170 5.68 6.75 13.87
CA TYR A 170 6.42 6.05 12.81
C TYR A 170 5.75 6.20 11.45
N VAL A 171 6.56 6.21 10.40
CA VAL A 171 6.12 6.28 9.00
C VAL A 171 6.86 5.24 8.18
N ILE A 172 6.13 4.50 7.36
CA ILE A 172 6.73 3.60 6.36
C ILE A 172 7.21 4.45 5.19
N THR A 173 8.52 4.46 4.97
CA THR A 173 9.19 5.24 3.93
C THR A 173 9.39 4.46 2.65
N ALA A 174 9.62 3.15 2.76
CA ALA A 174 9.79 2.26 1.62
C ALA A 174 9.41 0.82 1.98
N VAL A 175 9.23 -0.02 0.96
CA VAL A 175 9.10 -1.46 1.08
C VAL A 175 10.10 -2.17 0.21
N GLY A 176 10.69 -3.25 0.71
CA GLY A 176 11.48 -4.21 -0.06
C GLY A 176 10.59 -5.36 -0.53
N LEU A 177 10.59 -5.63 -1.82
CA LEU A 177 9.88 -6.78 -2.39
C LEU A 177 10.89 -7.78 -2.96
N LYS A 178 10.58 -9.08 -2.80
CA LYS A 178 11.38 -10.20 -3.28
C LYS A 178 10.52 -11.09 -4.17
N LEU A 179 10.78 -11.09 -5.48
CA LEU A 179 10.00 -11.76 -6.50
C LEU A 179 10.82 -12.89 -7.14
N ALA A 180 10.31 -14.12 -7.14
CA ALA A 180 11.02 -15.27 -7.67
C ALA A 180 11.09 -15.23 -9.21
N LYS A 181 12.29 -15.42 -9.79
CA LYS A 181 12.47 -15.59 -11.24
C LYS A 181 11.76 -16.84 -11.76
N ALA A 182 11.72 -17.91 -10.95
CA ALA A 182 10.94 -19.11 -11.22
C ALA A 182 9.45 -18.86 -10.87
N TRP A 183 8.80 -17.97 -11.61
CA TRP A 183 7.40 -17.58 -11.39
C TRP A 183 6.45 -18.76 -11.45
N LYS A 184 5.45 -18.76 -10.54
CA LYS A 184 4.38 -19.76 -10.49
C LYS A 184 3.04 -19.06 -10.33
N PRO A 185 2.08 -19.25 -11.27
CA PRO A 185 0.78 -18.60 -11.18
C PRO A 185 -0.03 -19.09 -9.97
N VAL A 186 -0.69 -18.15 -9.26
CA VAL A 186 -1.64 -18.44 -8.18
C VAL A 186 -3.05 -18.30 -8.72
N LEU A 187 -3.73 -19.43 -8.99
CA LEU A 187 -5.02 -19.50 -9.69
C LEU A 187 -6.16 -20.04 -8.82
N LYS A 188 -5.98 -20.19 -7.51
CA LYS A 188 -6.93 -20.91 -6.64
C LYS A 188 -8.27 -20.21 -6.41
N TYR A 189 -8.43 -18.95 -6.77
CA TYR A 189 -9.55 -18.13 -6.34
C TYR A 189 -10.36 -17.56 -7.52
N GLY A 190 -11.69 -17.65 -7.37
CA GLY A 190 -12.64 -17.02 -8.29
C GLY A 190 -12.47 -17.49 -9.73
N ASN A 191 -12.61 -16.58 -10.67
CA ASN A 191 -12.50 -16.84 -12.10
C ASN A 191 -11.12 -17.31 -12.53
N LEU A 192 -10.06 -17.00 -11.76
CA LEU A 192 -8.70 -17.44 -12.06
C LEU A 192 -8.58 -18.98 -12.11
N ALA A 193 -9.43 -19.70 -11.38
CA ALA A 193 -9.44 -21.16 -11.39
C ALA A 193 -9.80 -21.76 -12.76
N ASN A 194 -10.38 -20.97 -13.66
CA ASN A 194 -10.76 -21.38 -15.01
C ASN A 194 -9.62 -21.16 -16.03
N LEU A 195 -8.55 -20.48 -15.66
CA LEU A 195 -7.40 -20.24 -16.54
C LEU A 195 -6.54 -21.49 -16.67
N ASP A 196 -6.05 -21.74 -17.89
CA ASP A 196 -5.12 -22.86 -18.14
C ASP A 196 -3.75 -22.57 -17.51
N LYS A 197 -3.44 -23.28 -16.45
CA LYS A 197 -2.19 -23.14 -15.71
C LYS A 197 -0.93 -23.34 -16.55
N SER A 198 -1.03 -24.08 -17.65
CA SER A 198 0.10 -24.37 -18.52
C SER A 198 0.38 -23.28 -19.55
N ALA A 199 -0.61 -22.42 -19.82
CA ALA A 199 -0.53 -21.39 -20.86
C ALA A 199 -0.68 -19.96 -20.32
N VAL A 200 -1.21 -19.78 -19.09
CA VAL A 200 -1.48 -18.47 -18.49
C VAL A 200 -0.21 -17.66 -18.28
N THR A 201 -0.28 -16.37 -18.59
CA THR A 201 0.76 -15.39 -18.31
C THR A 201 0.39 -14.52 -17.11
N SER A 202 1.35 -13.81 -16.54
CA SER A 202 1.13 -12.79 -15.50
C SER A 202 0.20 -11.68 -16.00
N ALA A 203 0.30 -11.29 -17.26
CA ALA A 203 -0.56 -10.30 -17.89
C ALA A 203 -2.02 -10.76 -17.97
N ASP A 204 -2.27 -12.06 -18.25
CA ASP A 204 -3.63 -12.62 -18.27
C ASP A 204 -4.28 -12.57 -16.88
N ILE A 205 -3.53 -12.94 -15.85
CA ILE A 205 -3.99 -12.86 -14.45
C ILE A 205 -4.32 -11.41 -14.08
N PHE A 206 -3.41 -10.48 -14.38
CA PHE A 206 -3.62 -9.05 -14.14
C PHE A 206 -4.89 -8.54 -14.84
N ALA A 207 -5.07 -8.86 -16.11
CA ALA A 207 -6.24 -8.43 -16.89
C ALA A 207 -7.55 -8.98 -16.32
N GLU A 208 -7.59 -10.29 -15.98
CA GLU A 208 -8.76 -10.93 -15.38
C GLU A 208 -9.12 -10.30 -14.02
N ILE A 209 -8.12 -10.07 -13.16
CA ILE A 209 -8.35 -9.42 -11.86
C ILE A 209 -8.86 -8.00 -12.03
N CYS A 210 -8.29 -7.24 -12.95
CA CYS A 210 -8.78 -5.89 -13.25
C CYS A 210 -10.23 -5.92 -13.69
N ALA A 211 -10.60 -6.80 -14.62
CA ALA A 211 -11.97 -6.94 -15.11
C ALA A 211 -12.96 -7.33 -13.99
N VAL A 212 -12.60 -8.33 -13.17
CA VAL A 212 -13.44 -8.78 -12.05
C VAL A 212 -13.60 -7.68 -10.99
N ARG A 213 -12.57 -6.94 -10.67
CA ARG A 213 -12.64 -5.87 -9.65
C ARG A 213 -13.45 -4.68 -10.17
N GLN A 214 -13.26 -4.28 -11.42
CA GLN A 214 -14.02 -3.19 -12.05
C GLN A 214 -15.51 -3.54 -12.19
N SER A 215 -15.86 -4.82 -12.39
CA SER A 215 -17.27 -5.24 -12.42
C SER A 215 -17.96 -5.23 -11.06
N LYS A 216 -17.19 -5.27 -9.95
CA LYS A 216 -17.71 -5.38 -8.57
C LYS A 216 -17.63 -4.11 -7.76
N LEU A 217 -16.66 -3.27 -8.05
CA LEU A 217 -16.36 -2.04 -7.28
C LEU A 217 -16.40 -0.85 -8.23
N PRO A 218 -17.18 0.19 -7.90
CA PRO A 218 -17.16 1.42 -8.70
C PRO A 218 -15.78 2.09 -8.62
N ASP A 219 -15.40 2.78 -9.69
CA ASP A 219 -14.19 3.62 -9.65
C ASP A 219 -14.40 4.74 -8.59
N PRO A 220 -13.50 4.90 -7.62
CA PRO A 220 -13.60 5.96 -6.62
C PRO A 220 -13.63 7.36 -7.21
N LYS A 221 -13.15 7.56 -8.45
CA LYS A 221 -13.23 8.84 -9.17
C LYS A 221 -14.64 9.16 -9.63
N GLU A 222 -15.49 8.15 -9.88
CA GLU A 222 -16.88 8.30 -10.29
C GLU A 222 -17.82 8.24 -9.09
N LEU A 223 -17.58 7.30 -8.18
CA LEU A 223 -18.37 7.13 -6.97
C LEU A 223 -17.44 6.87 -5.78
N GLY A 224 -17.33 7.87 -4.89
CA GLY A 224 -16.47 7.80 -3.71
C GLY A 224 -16.71 6.55 -2.87
N ASN A 225 -15.65 5.79 -2.62
CA ASN A 225 -15.70 4.56 -1.81
C ASN A 225 -14.31 4.20 -1.28
N ALA A 226 -14.25 3.22 -0.38
CA ALA A 226 -13.01 2.63 0.14
C ALA A 226 -12.90 1.14 -0.17
N GLY A 227 -13.62 0.65 -1.16
CA GLY A 227 -13.65 -0.76 -1.54
C GLY A 227 -14.32 -1.64 -0.48
N SER A 228 -13.75 -2.81 -0.20
CA SER A 228 -14.28 -3.77 0.79
C SER A 228 -14.04 -3.26 2.21
N PHE A 229 -15.09 -2.78 2.87
CA PHE A 229 -15.02 -2.12 4.18
C PHE A 229 -14.85 -3.10 5.34
N PHE A 230 -15.60 -4.21 5.35
CA PHE A 230 -15.58 -5.14 6.47
C PHE A 230 -14.46 -6.18 6.34
N LYS A 231 -13.79 -6.48 7.46
CA LYS A 231 -12.91 -7.64 7.59
C LYS A 231 -13.78 -8.89 7.68
N ASN A 232 -13.52 -9.88 6.81
CA ASN A 232 -14.24 -11.16 6.88
C ASN A 232 -13.93 -11.89 8.19
N PRO A 233 -14.94 -12.39 8.91
CA PRO A 233 -14.71 -13.18 10.12
C PRO A 233 -14.10 -14.54 9.78
N VAL A 234 -13.21 -15.01 10.63
CA VAL A 234 -12.75 -16.40 10.62
C VAL A 234 -13.71 -17.20 11.52
N ILE A 235 -14.42 -18.16 10.92
CA ILE A 235 -15.36 -19.03 11.65
C ILE A 235 -14.89 -20.49 11.57
N PRO A 236 -15.18 -21.33 12.58
CA PRO A 236 -14.93 -22.76 12.47
C PRO A 236 -15.65 -23.37 11.27
N ALA A 237 -15.01 -24.33 10.60
CA ALA A 237 -15.69 -25.13 9.60
C ALA A 237 -16.84 -25.92 10.25
N GLN A 238 -18.02 -25.87 9.64
CA GLN A 238 -19.17 -26.71 10.06
C GLN A 238 -19.05 -28.10 9.49
#